data_96fd55dbe504101ea1759cf33eb2be64
#
_entry.id   96fd55dbe504101ea1759cf33eb2be64
#
_cell.length_a   1.000
_cell.length_b   1.000
_cell.length_c   1.000
_cell.angle_alpha   90.00
_cell.angle_beta   90.00
_cell.angle_gamma   90.00
#
_symmetry.space_group_name_H-M   'P 1'
#
loop_
_entity.id
_entity.type
_entity.pdbx_description
1 polymer ?
#
loop_
_entity_poly.entity_id
_entity_poly.type
_entity_poly.pdbx_seq_one_letter_code
_entity_poly.pdbx_strand_id
1 'polypeptide(L)'
;MIKILIYSPLFYPRIGGLETIISTLAHEFTYQGHEVKLISQTPARDSKKFPFEVVRQPRARQILKLTQWCDIYFQGCVSLKGLWPLMFISKPLVITHQTWYRSPDGSMNWQNHLKHMVTRFATNISASHALAKSIPAPSNVIPNSYREDIFYEMPEVSRTQELVFLGRLVSDKGANLLLEALAKLKKIGLTPKLTIIGSGPEESRLRQQAKDLEITEKVNFAGIKVEYELVKLLNSHQIMVVPSIWDEPFGIVALEGIACGCVVVGSEGGGLRDAIGPCGVTFPNADVEQLTHIIFDLLSHPEKLTAYREKARVHLACHTTKAIAGAYLEVLERLI
;
A
#
# COMPACT_ATOMS: atom_id res chain seq x y z
N MET A 1 -19.24 -4.77 -21.90
CA MET A 1 -18.93 -3.38 -21.50
C MET A 1 -19.82 -3.03 -20.30
N ILE A 2 -19.22 -2.69 -19.17
CA ILE A 2 -19.89 -2.39 -17.89
C ILE A 2 -19.78 -0.90 -17.61
N LYS A 3 -20.83 -0.30 -17.06
CA LYS A 3 -20.83 1.09 -16.57
C LYS A 3 -20.53 1.10 -15.08
N ILE A 4 -19.32 1.54 -14.71
CA ILE A 4 -18.83 1.51 -13.33
C ILE A 4 -18.82 2.94 -12.77
N LEU A 5 -19.61 3.18 -11.72
CA LEU A 5 -19.55 4.42 -10.96
C LEU A 5 -18.69 4.23 -9.72
N ILE A 6 -17.52 4.85 -9.70
CA ILE A 6 -16.61 4.81 -8.56
C ILE A 6 -16.89 5.99 -7.64
N TYR A 7 -17.20 5.74 -6.37
CA TYR A 7 -17.29 6.74 -5.33
C TYR A 7 -16.05 6.68 -4.43
N SER A 8 -15.20 7.69 -4.52
CA SER A 8 -14.02 7.85 -3.66
C SER A 8 -13.98 9.27 -3.10
N PRO A 9 -14.27 9.46 -1.79
CA PRO A 9 -14.27 10.81 -1.19
C PRO A 9 -12.96 11.55 -1.40
N LEU A 10 -11.85 10.82 -1.36
CA LEU A 10 -10.50 11.33 -1.58
C LEU A 10 -9.99 10.84 -2.93
N PHE A 11 -9.41 11.76 -3.69
CA PHE A 11 -8.83 11.48 -5.00
C PHE A 11 -7.75 12.54 -5.33
N TYR A 12 -7.03 12.34 -6.43
CA TYR A 12 -6.05 13.33 -6.92
C TYR A 12 -6.61 14.78 -6.87
N PRO A 13 -5.85 15.79 -6.43
CA PRO A 13 -4.39 15.84 -6.22
C PRO A 13 -3.89 15.34 -4.84
N ARG A 14 -4.74 14.77 -4.01
CA ARG A 14 -4.26 14.07 -2.81
C ARG A 14 -3.51 12.81 -3.24
N ILE A 15 -2.39 12.54 -2.54
CA ILE A 15 -1.53 11.38 -2.77
C ILE A 15 -1.61 10.50 -1.53
N GLY A 16 -1.99 9.24 -1.72
CA GLY A 16 -2.09 8.22 -0.69
C GLY A 16 -2.38 6.85 -1.30
N GLY A 17 -2.29 5.79 -0.51
CA GLY A 17 -2.48 4.42 -1.00
C GLY A 17 -3.85 4.21 -1.64
N LEU A 18 -4.93 4.68 -1.01
CA LEU A 18 -6.28 4.54 -1.54
C LEU A 18 -6.45 5.30 -2.87
N GLU A 19 -6.00 6.56 -2.92
CA GLU A 19 -6.10 7.41 -4.11
C GLU A 19 -5.35 6.79 -5.30
N THR A 20 -4.18 6.24 -5.05
CA THR A 20 -3.38 5.53 -6.06
C THR A 20 -4.10 4.31 -6.58
N ILE A 21 -4.59 3.43 -5.71
CA ILE A 21 -5.31 2.21 -6.10
C ILE A 21 -6.59 2.55 -6.90
N ILE A 22 -7.39 3.49 -6.43
CA ILE A 22 -8.61 3.91 -7.14
C ILE A 22 -8.30 4.50 -8.51
N SER A 23 -7.24 5.32 -8.60
CA SER A 23 -6.78 5.85 -9.89
C SER A 23 -6.35 4.74 -10.84
N THR A 24 -5.55 3.81 -10.36
CA THR A 24 -5.06 2.67 -11.15
C THR A 24 -6.21 1.80 -11.65
N LEU A 25 -7.13 1.41 -10.79
CA LEU A 25 -8.30 0.61 -11.18
C LEU A 25 -9.17 1.35 -12.21
N ALA A 26 -9.44 2.65 -12.00
CA ALA A 26 -10.24 3.44 -12.94
C ALA A 26 -9.59 3.55 -14.32
N HIS A 27 -8.25 3.71 -14.38
CA HIS A 27 -7.48 3.70 -15.64
C HIS A 27 -7.58 2.34 -16.33
N GLU A 28 -7.32 1.25 -15.62
CA GLU A 28 -7.32 -0.09 -16.18
C GLU A 28 -8.71 -0.53 -16.64
N PHE A 29 -9.77 -0.25 -15.87
CA PHE A 29 -11.14 -0.55 -16.29
C PHE A 29 -11.51 0.19 -17.58
N THR A 30 -11.10 1.47 -17.69
CA THR A 30 -11.32 2.26 -18.91
C THR A 30 -10.52 1.71 -20.08
N TYR A 31 -9.25 1.35 -19.85
CA TYR A 31 -8.37 0.78 -20.88
C TYR A 31 -8.90 -0.56 -21.41
N GLN A 32 -9.54 -1.37 -20.54
CA GLN A 32 -10.16 -2.64 -20.91
C GLN A 32 -11.56 -2.48 -21.51
N GLY A 33 -11.98 -1.25 -21.85
CA GLY A 33 -13.19 -0.97 -22.61
C GLY A 33 -14.47 -0.82 -21.78
N HIS A 34 -14.35 -0.60 -20.47
CA HIS A 34 -15.51 -0.30 -19.62
C HIS A 34 -15.74 1.21 -19.50
N GLU A 35 -16.99 1.62 -19.31
CA GLU A 35 -17.33 3.02 -19.07
C GLU A 35 -17.17 3.35 -17.59
N VAL A 36 -16.22 4.23 -17.24
CA VAL A 36 -15.93 4.60 -15.85
C VAL A 36 -16.26 6.06 -15.60
N LYS A 37 -16.96 6.33 -14.50
CA LYS A 37 -17.11 7.66 -13.93
C LYS A 37 -16.73 7.64 -12.45
N LEU A 38 -16.04 8.68 -12.01
CA LEU A 38 -15.55 8.78 -10.63
C LEU A 38 -16.13 10.01 -9.95
N ILE A 39 -16.74 9.81 -8.78
CA ILE A 39 -17.20 10.89 -7.89
C ILE A 39 -16.15 11.10 -6.80
N SER A 40 -15.72 12.36 -6.61
CA SER A 40 -14.84 12.73 -5.49
C SER A 40 -15.28 14.03 -4.82
N GLN A 41 -14.97 14.15 -3.52
CA GLN A 41 -15.13 15.39 -2.74
C GLN A 41 -13.86 16.26 -2.77
N THR A 42 -12.75 15.75 -3.32
CA THR A 42 -11.51 16.52 -3.46
C THR A 42 -11.65 17.51 -4.61
N PRO A 43 -11.44 18.84 -4.39
CA PRO A 43 -11.50 19.83 -5.44
C PRO A 43 -10.36 19.65 -6.46
N ALA A 44 -10.56 20.08 -7.70
CA ALA A 44 -9.49 20.15 -8.68
C ALA A 44 -8.50 21.26 -8.30
N ARG A 45 -7.19 21.02 -8.51
CA ARG A 45 -6.14 22.03 -8.32
C ARG A 45 -5.35 22.30 -9.61
N ASP A 46 -5.49 21.45 -10.60
CA ASP A 46 -4.80 21.53 -11.88
C ASP A 46 -5.67 21.03 -13.02
N SER A 47 -5.14 21.08 -14.24
CA SER A 47 -5.80 20.65 -15.48
C SER A 47 -5.51 19.19 -15.86
N LYS A 48 -5.06 18.34 -14.92
CA LYS A 48 -4.78 16.93 -15.20
C LYS A 48 -6.02 16.25 -15.77
N LYS A 49 -5.86 15.67 -16.97
CA LYS A 49 -6.91 14.92 -17.65
C LYS A 49 -6.80 13.43 -17.28
N PHE A 50 -7.96 12.78 -17.19
CA PHE A 50 -8.08 11.34 -16.97
C PHE A 50 -8.81 10.72 -18.18
N PRO A 51 -8.59 9.45 -18.50
CA PRO A 51 -9.30 8.78 -19.60
C PRO A 51 -10.78 8.49 -19.24
N PHE A 52 -11.20 8.81 -18.03
CA PHE A 52 -12.55 8.67 -17.49
C PHE A 52 -13.06 10.00 -16.93
N GLU A 53 -14.39 10.11 -16.79
CA GLU A 53 -15.01 11.31 -16.24
C GLU A 53 -14.81 11.40 -14.73
N VAL A 54 -14.29 12.54 -14.24
CA VAL A 54 -14.14 12.82 -12.79
C VAL A 54 -15.10 13.94 -12.41
N VAL A 55 -16.14 13.59 -11.67
CA VAL A 55 -17.15 14.54 -11.18
C VAL A 55 -16.80 14.94 -9.74
N ARG A 56 -16.35 16.19 -9.57
CA ARG A 56 -15.89 16.71 -8.29
C ARG A 56 -16.99 17.48 -7.58
N GLN A 57 -17.19 17.19 -6.28
CA GLN A 57 -18.16 17.84 -5.41
C GLN A 57 -19.56 17.96 -6.05
N PRO A 58 -20.11 16.84 -6.58
CA PRO A 58 -21.39 16.86 -7.29
C PRO A 58 -22.55 17.23 -6.36
N ARG A 59 -23.55 17.91 -6.93
CA ARG A 59 -24.85 18.12 -6.27
C ARG A 59 -25.63 16.79 -6.17
N ALA A 60 -26.56 16.69 -5.23
CA ALA A 60 -27.37 15.48 -5.03
C ALA A 60 -28.04 14.95 -6.32
N ARG A 61 -28.59 15.84 -7.14
CA ARG A 61 -29.21 15.46 -8.44
C ARG A 61 -28.20 14.80 -9.40
N GLN A 62 -26.96 15.26 -9.40
CA GLN A 62 -25.92 14.67 -10.26
C GLN A 62 -25.54 13.27 -9.76
N ILE A 63 -25.43 13.10 -8.44
CA ILE A 63 -25.14 11.78 -7.84
C ILE A 63 -26.24 10.80 -8.21
N LEU A 64 -27.53 11.16 -8.07
CA LEU A 64 -28.65 10.29 -8.46
C LEU A 64 -28.61 9.92 -9.95
N LYS A 65 -28.37 10.90 -10.85
CA LYS A 65 -28.26 10.62 -12.29
C LYS A 65 -27.11 9.65 -12.59
N LEU A 66 -25.96 9.83 -11.95
CA LEU A 66 -24.79 8.94 -12.11
C LEU A 66 -25.06 7.54 -11.54
N THR A 67 -25.78 7.45 -10.42
CA THR A 67 -26.20 6.16 -9.85
C THR A 67 -27.21 5.44 -10.75
N GLN A 68 -28.14 6.16 -11.39
CA GLN A 68 -29.05 5.58 -12.38
C GLN A 68 -28.32 5.08 -13.63
N TRP A 69 -27.28 5.81 -14.06
CA TRP A 69 -26.50 5.50 -15.25
C TRP A 69 -25.65 4.23 -15.10
N CYS A 70 -25.09 3.96 -13.91
CA CYS A 70 -24.17 2.85 -13.72
C CYS A 70 -24.86 1.49 -13.65
N ASP A 71 -24.14 0.44 -13.99
CA ASP A 71 -24.51 -0.95 -13.73
C ASP A 71 -24.03 -1.37 -12.34
N ILE A 72 -22.84 -0.91 -11.94
CA ILE A 72 -22.20 -1.19 -10.65
C ILE A 72 -21.85 0.11 -9.93
N TYR A 73 -22.20 0.17 -8.63
CA TYR A 73 -21.78 1.21 -7.71
C TYR A 73 -20.58 0.72 -6.90
N PHE A 74 -19.40 1.27 -7.20
CA PHE A 74 -18.12 0.85 -6.60
C PHE A 74 -17.65 1.87 -5.57
N GLN A 75 -17.27 1.44 -4.36
CA GLN A 75 -16.68 2.32 -3.33
C GLN A 75 -15.23 1.98 -3.02
N GLY A 76 -14.38 3.00 -3.01
CA GLY A 76 -13.07 2.93 -2.40
C GLY A 76 -13.18 3.10 -0.88
N CYS A 77 -13.22 2.01 -0.14
CA CYS A 77 -13.58 1.90 1.27
C CYS A 77 -15.04 2.26 1.58
N VAL A 78 -15.55 1.79 2.72
CA VAL A 78 -16.92 2.12 3.14
C VAL A 78 -17.04 3.60 3.43
N SER A 79 -17.83 4.29 2.64
CA SER A 79 -18.20 5.69 2.86
C SER A 79 -19.71 5.81 3.11
N LEU A 80 -20.09 6.01 4.37
CA LEU A 80 -21.51 6.16 4.74
C LEU A 80 -22.18 7.32 3.99
N LYS A 81 -21.42 8.41 3.73
CA LYS A 81 -21.89 9.55 2.95
C LYS A 81 -22.12 9.24 1.48
N GLY A 82 -21.52 8.18 0.95
CA GLY A 82 -21.69 7.75 -0.43
C GLY A 82 -22.84 6.75 -0.65
N LEU A 83 -23.49 6.25 0.41
CA LEU A 83 -24.48 5.19 0.30
C LEU A 83 -25.91 5.69 0.11
N TRP A 84 -26.21 6.93 0.44
CA TRP A 84 -27.57 7.46 0.40
C TRP A 84 -28.29 7.31 -0.97
N PRO A 85 -27.61 7.36 -2.14
CA PRO A 85 -28.32 7.18 -3.42
C PRO A 85 -28.87 5.76 -3.58
N LEU A 86 -28.20 4.76 -2.97
CA LEU A 86 -28.63 3.36 -3.02
C LEU A 86 -29.90 3.09 -2.17
N MET A 87 -30.31 4.03 -1.33
CA MET A 87 -31.62 3.98 -0.65
C MET A 87 -32.78 4.19 -1.61
N PHE A 88 -32.55 4.83 -2.75
CA PHE A 88 -33.56 5.17 -3.76
C PHE A 88 -33.38 4.42 -5.07
N ILE A 89 -32.17 3.98 -5.37
CA ILE A 89 -31.78 3.34 -6.64
C ILE A 89 -31.03 2.06 -6.32
N SER A 90 -31.67 0.93 -6.62
CA SER A 90 -31.06 -0.39 -6.42
C SER A 90 -29.96 -0.62 -7.45
N LYS A 91 -28.72 -0.81 -7.01
CA LYS A 91 -27.55 -1.17 -7.81
C LYS A 91 -26.67 -2.14 -7.04
N PRO A 92 -26.00 -3.09 -7.70
CA PRO A 92 -24.94 -3.88 -7.07
C PRO A 92 -23.90 -2.96 -6.45
N LEU A 93 -23.67 -3.14 -5.14
CA LEU A 93 -22.66 -2.39 -4.39
C LEU A 93 -21.41 -3.25 -4.24
N VAL A 94 -20.30 -2.73 -4.73
CA VAL A 94 -18.96 -3.32 -4.53
C VAL A 94 -18.12 -2.39 -3.67
N ILE A 95 -17.42 -2.93 -2.70
CA ILE A 95 -16.55 -2.16 -1.81
C ILE A 95 -15.16 -2.77 -1.81
N THR A 96 -14.14 -1.97 -2.16
CA THR A 96 -12.75 -2.37 -1.92
C THR A 96 -12.29 -1.86 -0.57
N HIS A 97 -11.74 -2.74 0.25
CA HIS A 97 -11.26 -2.43 1.59
C HIS A 97 -9.74 -2.24 1.57
N GLN A 98 -9.32 -0.99 1.84
CA GLN A 98 -7.92 -0.56 1.81
C GLN A 98 -7.46 0.00 3.17
N THR A 99 -8.30 -0.11 4.18
CA THR A 99 -8.02 0.37 5.55
C THR A 99 -8.84 -0.41 6.57
N TRP A 100 -8.38 -0.39 7.80
CA TRP A 100 -9.10 -0.95 8.94
C TRP A 100 -10.28 -0.06 9.33
N TYR A 101 -11.38 -0.70 9.78
CA TYR A 101 -12.54 -0.01 10.35
C TYR A 101 -12.53 -0.11 11.89
N ARG A 102 -11.36 0.09 12.47
CA ARG A 102 -11.13 0.15 13.92
C ARG A 102 -10.11 1.25 14.24
N SER A 103 -10.11 1.74 15.47
CA SER A 103 -9.07 2.63 15.96
C SER A 103 -7.76 1.87 16.21
N PRO A 104 -6.60 2.56 16.34
CA PRO A 104 -5.32 1.92 16.65
C PRO A 104 -5.29 1.07 17.91
N ASP A 105 -6.08 1.45 18.92
CA ASP A 105 -6.29 0.72 20.18
C ASP A 105 -7.23 -0.49 20.06
N GLY A 106 -7.71 -0.80 18.84
CA GLY A 106 -8.67 -1.86 18.56
C GLY A 106 -10.13 -1.47 18.85
N SER A 107 -10.41 -0.29 19.39
CA SER A 107 -11.77 0.16 19.71
C SER A 107 -12.60 0.42 18.45
N MET A 108 -13.91 0.23 18.57
CA MET A 108 -14.87 0.48 17.49
C MET A 108 -15.89 1.52 17.93
N ASN A 109 -15.91 2.65 17.22
CA ASN A 109 -16.96 3.64 17.39
C ASN A 109 -18.26 3.24 16.63
N TRP A 110 -19.36 3.94 16.88
CA TRP A 110 -20.65 3.65 16.24
C TRP A 110 -20.60 3.72 14.69
N GLN A 111 -19.78 4.60 14.14
CA GLN A 111 -19.60 4.70 12.68
C GLN A 111 -18.91 3.45 12.11
N ASN A 112 -17.95 2.87 12.83
CA ASN A 112 -17.28 1.64 12.46
C ASN A 112 -18.25 0.45 12.51
N HIS A 113 -19.13 0.38 13.50
CA HIS A 113 -20.20 -0.62 13.54
C HIS A 113 -21.15 -0.49 12.34
N LEU A 114 -21.54 0.73 11.96
CA LEU A 114 -22.35 0.96 10.75
C LEU A 114 -21.60 0.54 9.47
N LYS A 115 -20.30 0.84 9.37
CA LYS A 115 -19.51 0.39 8.23
C LYS A 115 -19.47 -1.13 8.14
N HIS A 116 -19.27 -1.82 9.25
CA HIS A 116 -19.32 -3.29 9.30
C HIS A 116 -20.70 -3.84 8.91
N MET A 117 -21.77 -3.17 9.31
CA MET A 117 -23.13 -3.57 8.90
C MET A 117 -23.31 -3.46 7.38
N VAL A 118 -22.82 -2.39 6.76
CA VAL A 118 -22.89 -2.17 5.30
C VAL A 118 -22.21 -3.28 4.53
N THR A 119 -21.11 -3.84 5.02
CA THR A 119 -20.38 -4.90 4.31
C THR A 119 -21.22 -6.16 4.09
N ARG A 120 -22.28 -6.39 4.88
CA ARG A 120 -23.19 -7.52 4.71
C ARG A 120 -24.11 -7.41 3.48
N PHE A 121 -24.23 -6.21 2.92
CA PHE A 121 -25.08 -5.90 1.76
C PHE A 121 -24.26 -5.57 0.52
N ALA A 122 -22.96 -5.80 0.55
CA ALA A 122 -22.03 -5.48 -0.53
C ALA A 122 -21.22 -6.71 -0.96
N THR A 123 -20.77 -6.70 -2.19
CA THR A 123 -19.67 -7.57 -2.61
C THR A 123 -18.37 -6.94 -2.13
N ASN A 124 -17.68 -7.62 -1.24
CA ASN A 124 -16.47 -7.11 -0.60
C ASN A 124 -15.22 -7.62 -1.30
N ILE A 125 -14.25 -6.74 -1.46
CA ILE A 125 -12.90 -7.04 -1.96
C ILE A 125 -11.92 -6.46 -0.96
N SER A 126 -11.04 -7.29 -0.40
CA SER A 126 -10.05 -6.88 0.61
C SER A 126 -8.64 -6.98 0.04
N ALA A 127 -7.80 -5.98 0.31
CA ALA A 127 -6.43 -5.93 -0.18
C ALA A 127 -5.51 -6.99 0.43
N SER A 128 -5.93 -7.64 1.53
CA SER A 128 -5.15 -8.69 2.19
C SER A 128 -6.04 -9.69 2.92
N HIS A 129 -5.50 -10.86 3.21
CA HIS A 129 -6.17 -11.86 4.05
C HIS A 129 -6.48 -11.33 5.46
N ALA A 130 -5.59 -10.50 6.02
CA ALA A 130 -5.81 -9.89 7.33
C ALA A 130 -7.00 -8.93 7.32
N LEU A 131 -7.12 -8.09 6.29
CA LEU A 131 -8.30 -7.22 6.11
C LEU A 131 -9.57 -8.04 5.90
N ALA A 132 -9.54 -9.07 5.06
CA ALA A 132 -10.71 -9.93 4.82
C ALA A 132 -11.24 -10.56 6.11
N LYS A 133 -10.34 -11.05 6.99
CA LYS A 133 -10.69 -11.59 8.31
C LYS A 133 -11.31 -10.56 9.26
N SER A 134 -11.01 -9.28 9.08
CA SER A 134 -11.54 -8.21 9.94
C SER A 134 -12.94 -7.76 9.57
N ILE A 135 -13.46 -8.20 8.43
CA ILE A 135 -14.77 -7.82 7.90
C ILE A 135 -15.78 -8.91 8.25
N PRO A 136 -16.96 -8.54 8.83
CA PRO A 136 -17.95 -9.51 9.29
C PRO A 136 -18.84 -10.06 8.14
N ALA A 137 -18.31 -10.10 6.92
CA ALA A 137 -18.97 -10.61 5.72
C ALA A 137 -17.93 -11.30 4.82
N PRO A 138 -18.33 -12.22 3.94
CA PRO A 138 -17.42 -12.81 2.96
C PRO A 138 -16.75 -11.72 2.12
N SER A 139 -15.45 -11.88 1.88
CA SER A 139 -14.66 -10.93 1.10
C SER A 139 -13.71 -11.67 0.17
N ASN A 140 -13.70 -11.29 -1.10
CA ASN A 140 -12.69 -11.73 -2.05
C ASN A 140 -11.36 -11.07 -1.69
N VAL A 141 -10.28 -11.83 -1.62
CA VAL A 141 -8.95 -11.27 -1.40
C VAL A 141 -8.33 -10.99 -2.75
N ILE A 142 -8.19 -9.71 -3.07
CA ILE A 142 -7.48 -9.24 -4.27
C ILE A 142 -6.44 -8.23 -3.79
N PRO A 143 -5.14 -8.56 -3.87
CA PRO A 143 -4.08 -7.70 -3.38
C PRO A 143 -3.97 -6.40 -4.17
N ASN A 144 -3.19 -5.46 -3.68
CA ASN A 144 -2.90 -4.24 -4.42
C ASN A 144 -1.82 -4.48 -5.48
N SER A 145 -1.88 -3.68 -6.55
CA SER A 145 -0.84 -3.61 -7.55
C SER A 145 0.27 -2.65 -7.12
N TYR A 146 1.45 -2.80 -7.71
CA TYR A 146 2.48 -1.77 -7.74
C TYR A 146 2.49 -1.07 -9.11
N ARG A 147 3.27 -0.03 -9.26
CA ARG A 147 3.45 0.71 -10.53
C ARG A 147 4.64 0.11 -11.29
N GLU A 148 4.36 -0.93 -12.09
CA GLU A 148 5.38 -1.61 -12.92
C GLU A 148 5.99 -0.73 -14.00
N ASP A 149 5.34 0.36 -14.34
CA ASP A 149 5.84 1.40 -15.24
C ASP A 149 6.87 2.33 -14.57
N ILE A 150 6.93 2.35 -13.25
CA ILE A 150 7.88 3.16 -12.47
C ILE A 150 8.93 2.28 -11.80
N PHE A 151 8.51 1.23 -11.08
CA PHE A 151 9.38 0.39 -10.27
C PHE A 151 9.81 -0.85 -11.05
N TYR A 152 11.10 -0.94 -11.34
CA TYR A 152 11.71 -2.03 -12.07
C TYR A 152 13.17 -2.20 -11.70
N GLU A 153 13.73 -3.35 -12.01
CA GLU A 153 15.14 -3.63 -11.76
C GLU A 153 16.03 -2.95 -12.81
N MET A 154 17.06 -2.21 -12.35
CA MET A 154 18.05 -1.51 -13.16
C MET A 154 19.37 -2.29 -13.13
N PRO A 155 19.69 -3.13 -14.14
CA PRO A 155 20.89 -3.95 -14.15
C PRO A 155 22.20 -3.14 -14.10
N GLU A 156 22.17 -1.89 -14.58
CA GLU A 156 23.31 -0.96 -14.58
C GLU A 156 23.62 -0.37 -13.20
N VAL A 157 22.70 -0.49 -12.23
CA VAL A 157 22.89 0.04 -10.87
C VAL A 157 23.48 -1.03 -9.96
N SER A 158 24.72 -0.82 -9.54
CA SER A 158 25.38 -1.74 -8.60
C SER A 158 24.73 -1.68 -7.21
N ARG A 159 24.36 -2.83 -6.67
CA ARG A 159 23.69 -3.02 -5.40
C ARG A 159 24.69 -3.09 -4.24
N THR A 160 25.27 -1.95 -3.90
CA THR A 160 26.39 -1.85 -2.93
C THR A 160 25.97 -1.34 -1.55
N GLN A 161 24.73 -0.89 -1.40
CA GLN A 161 24.22 -0.42 -0.11
C GLN A 161 23.44 -1.54 0.60
N GLU A 162 23.52 -1.62 1.92
CA GLU A 162 22.93 -2.73 2.64
C GLU A 162 21.43 -2.52 2.88
N LEU A 163 21.05 -1.47 3.62
CA LEU A 163 19.70 -1.30 4.14
C LEU A 163 19.02 -0.03 3.60
N VAL A 164 17.75 -0.14 3.26
CA VAL A 164 16.90 1.01 2.95
C VAL A 164 15.56 0.93 3.69
N PHE A 165 15.11 2.08 4.18
CA PHE A 165 13.75 2.32 4.66
C PHE A 165 13.07 3.31 3.71
N LEU A 166 11.83 3.03 3.31
CA LEU A 166 11.01 3.93 2.50
C LEU A 166 9.65 4.15 3.18
N GLY A 167 9.32 5.38 3.53
CA GLY A 167 8.02 5.69 4.10
C GLY A 167 7.94 7.07 4.74
N ARG A 168 6.74 7.43 5.20
CA ARG A 168 6.55 8.63 6.02
C ARG A 168 7.25 8.46 7.37
N LEU A 169 7.91 9.50 7.85
CA LEU A 169 8.56 9.47 9.16
C LEU A 169 7.55 9.83 10.26
N VAL A 170 6.72 8.85 10.58
CA VAL A 170 5.71 8.86 11.66
C VAL A 170 5.91 7.64 12.54
N SER A 171 5.45 7.71 13.80
CA SER A 171 5.73 6.69 14.82
C SER A 171 5.28 5.28 14.44
N ASP A 172 4.17 5.15 13.72
CA ASP A 172 3.59 3.86 13.31
C ASP A 172 4.41 3.12 12.24
N LYS A 173 5.34 3.80 11.55
CA LYS A 173 6.21 3.19 10.52
C LYS A 173 7.48 2.54 11.08
N GLY A 174 7.77 2.73 12.36
CA GLY A 174 8.79 1.98 13.08
C GLY A 174 10.25 2.25 12.68
N ALA A 175 10.56 3.39 12.03
CA ALA A 175 11.94 3.74 11.69
C ALA A 175 12.86 3.79 12.92
N ASN A 176 12.33 4.11 14.10
CA ASN A 176 13.04 4.07 15.37
C ASN A 176 13.49 2.66 15.75
N LEU A 177 12.68 1.62 15.48
CA LEU A 177 13.05 0.23 15.75
C LEU A 177 14.23 -0.22 14.87
N LEU A 178 14.27 0.27 13.63
CA LEU A 178 15.39 -0.02 12.73
C LEU A 178 16.69 0.62 13.22
N LEU A 179 16.64 1.84 13.76
CA LEU A 179 17.82 2.46 14.39
C LEU A 179 18.29 1.67 15.61
N GLU A 180 17.40 1.16 16.44
CA GLU A 180 17.73 0.28 17.57
C GLU A 180 18.37 -1.02 17.10
N ALA A 181 17.83 -1.64 16.03
CA ALA A 181 18.43 -2.84 15.44
C ALA A 181 19.84 -2.57 14.90
N LEU A 182 20.09 -1.42 14.25
CA LEU A 182 21.43 -1.02 13.82
C LEU A 182 22.41 -0.91 15.01
N ALA A 183 21.99 -0.30 16.12
CA ALA A 183 22.81 -0.17 17.30
C ALA A 183 23.16 -1.54 17.92
N LYS A 184 22.22 -2.50 17.88
CA LYS A 184 22.49 -3.89 18.32
C LYS A 184 23.45 -4.60 17.37
N LEU A 185 23.31 -4.44 16.07
CA LEU A 185 24.24 -4.98 15.06
C LEU A 185 25.66 -4.42 15.28
N LYS A 186 25.81 -3.12 15.56
CA LYS A 186 27.09 -2.50 15.88
C LYS A 186 27.77 -3.18 17.07
N LYS A 187 27.03 -3.53 18.12
CA LYS A 187 27.57 -4.20 19.32
C LYS A 187 28.15 -5.60 19.02
N ILE A 188 27.67 -6.26 17.98
CA ILE A 188 28.17 -7.57 17.54
C ILE A 188 29.13 -7.47 16.35
N GLY A 189 29.65 -6.25 16.06
CA GLY A 189 30.67 -6.02 15.05
C GLY A 189 30.18 -5.83 13.61
N LEU A 190 28.86 -5.81 13.37
CA LEU A 190 28.27 -5.57 12.03
C LEU A 190 27.72 -4.14 11.96
N THR A 191 28.21 -3.34 11.01
CA THR A 191 27.85 -1.91 10.90
C THR A 191 27.32 -1.57 9.52
N PRO A 192 26.13 -2.09 9.11
CA PRO A 192 25.56 -1.81 7.81
C PRO A 192 25.15 -0.34 7.68
N LYS A 193 25.20 0.18 6.46
CA LYS A 193 24.68 1.49 6.13
C LYS A 193 23.17 1.42 5.95
N LEU A 194 22.47 2.44 6.45
CA LEU A 194 21.03 2.61 6.30
C LEU A 194 20.73 3.91 5.55
N THR A 195 19.93 3.82 4.49
CA THR A 195 19.32 4.99 3.86
C THR A 195 17.85 5.09 4.25
N ILE A 196 17.45 6.21 4.84
CA ILE A 196 16.05 6.53 5.19
C ILE A 196 15.50 7.48 4.13
N ILE A 197 14.50 7.02 3.37
CA ILE A 197 13.83 7.78 2.31
C ILE A 197 12.44 8.18 2.79
N GLY A 198 12.16 9.48 2.79
CA GLY A 198 10.89 10.06 3.19
C GLY A 198 11.07 11.25 4.11
N SER A 199 9.95 11.78 4.59
CA SER A 199 9.91 12.88 5.56
C SER A 199 8.73 12.71 6.51
N GLY A 200 8.73 13.44 7.60
CA GLY A 200 7.64 13.43 8.57
C GLY A 200 8.02 14.07 9.90
N PRO A 201 7.04 14.21 10.81
CA PRO A 201 7.24 14.89 12.09
C PRO A 201 8.29 14.21 13.00
N GLU A 202 8.54 12.90 12.82
CA GLU A 202 9.51 12.15 13.63
C GLU A 202 10.96 12.34 13.16
N GLU A 203 11.24 13.03 12.05
CA GLU A 203 12.59 13.12 11.49
C GLU A 203 13.63 13.66 12.49
N SER A 204 13.31 14.76 13.18
CA SER A 204 14.22 15.36 14.16
C SER A 204 14.52 14.40 15.32
N ARG A 205 13.51 13.65 15.79
CA ARG A 205 13.64 12.65 16.83
C ARG A 205 14.49 11.47 16.39
N LEU A 206 14.29 10.98 15.17
CA LEU A 206 15.10 9.88 14.60
C LEU A 206 16.56 10.28 14.42
N ARG A 207 16.83 11.53 14.00
CA ARG A 207 18.22 12.05 13.91
C ARG A 207 18.86 12.14 15.29
N GLN A 208 18.12 12.56 16.32
CA GLN A 208 18.63 12.59 17.70
C GLN A 208 18.89 11.16 18.21
N GLN A 209 17.96 10.24 17.98
CA GLN A 209 18.12 8.82 18.35
C GLN A 209 19.38 8.21 17.69
N ALA A 210 19.66 8.51 16.42
CA ALA A 210 20.87 8.04 15.74
C ALA A 210 22.16 8.57 16.40
N LYS A 211 22.13 9.81 16.95
CA LYS A 211 23.25 10.37 17.72
C LYS A 211 23.41 9.66 19.06
N ASP A 212 22.32 9.51 19.81
CA ASP A 212 22.32 8.88 21.14
C ASP A 212 22.78 7.42 21.07
N LEU A 213 22.50 6.73 19.96
CA LEU A 213 22.93 5.37 19.66
C LEU A 213 24.33 5.31 19.01
N GLU A 214 24.98 6.46 18.77
CA GLU A 214 26.30 6.58 18.14
C GLU A 214 26.41 5.86 16.78
N ILE A 215 25.35 5.96 15.94
CA ILE A 215 25.27 5.36 14.59
C ILE A 215 25.10 6.40 13.49
N THR A 216 25.25 7.69 13.78
CA THR A 216 25.01 8.80 12.84
C THR A 216 25.74 8.61 11.51
N GLU A 217 27.00 8.19 11.53
CA GLU A 217 27.83 7.98 10.34
C GLU A 217 27.36 6.81 9.44
N LYS A 218 26.44 6.00 9.94
CA LYS A 218 25.87 4.85 9.23
C LYS A 218 24.47 5.12 8.69
N VAL A 219 23.83 6.24 9.07
CA VAL A 219 22.46 6.55 8.72
C VAL A 219 22.41 7.79 7.83
N ASN A 220 21.94 7.59 6.59
CA ASN A 220 21.71 8.66 5.62
C ASN A 220 20.22 8.98 5.53
N PHE A 221 19.80 10.18 5.91
CA PHE A 221 18.44 10.68 5.71
C PHE A 221 18.36 11.36 4.34
N ALA A 222 17.87 10.65 3.33
CA ALA A 222 17.86 11.09 1.94
C ALA A 222 16.71 12.07 1.60
N GLY A 223 15.77 12.30 2.54
CA GLY A 223 14.57 13.10 2.28
C GLY A 223 13.60 12.42 1.33
N ILE A 224 12.66 13.18 0.79
CA ILE A 224 11.69 12.67 -0.19
C ILE A 224 12.41 12.44 -1.52
N LYS A 225 12.20 11.27 -2.10
CA LYS A 225 12.62 10.89 -3.44
C LYS A 225 11.41 10.44 -4.24
N VAL A 226 11.41 10.72 -5.53
CA VAL A 226 10.30 10.37 -6.44
C VAL A 226 10.85 9.83 -7.76
N GLU A 227 10.01 9.06 -8.44
CA GLU A 227 10.27 8.57 -9.80
C GLU A 227 11.68 7.97 -9.96
N TYR A 228 12.42 8.39 -10.99
CA TYR A 228 13.73 7.84 -11.34
C TYR A 228 14.75 7.86 -10.17
N GLU A 229 14.81 8.94 -9.38
CA GLU A 229 15.73 9.03 -8.25
C GLU A 229 15.41 7.99 -7.17
N LEU A 230 14.12 7.77 -6.90
CA LEU A 230 13.66 6.77 -5.95
C LEU A 230 14.01 5.36 -6.44
N VAL A 231 13.68 5.05 -7.69
CA VAL A 231 13.92 3.73 -8.29
C VAL A 231 15.41 3.41 -8.31
N LYS A 232 16.26 4.35 -8.75
CA LYS A 232 17.72 4.20 -8.74
C LYS A 232 18.27 3.95 -7.33
N LEU A 233 17.75 4.68 -6.35
CA LEU A 233 18.19 4.54 -4.96
C LEU A 233 17.77 3.17 -4.40
N LEU A 234 16.55 2.71 -4.65
CA LEU A 234 16.11 1.37 -4.25
C LEU A 234 16.97 0.27 -4.91
N ASN A 235 17.26 0.40 -6.20
CA ASN A 235 18.11 -0.55 -6.92
C ASN A 235 19.54 -0.64 -6.36
N SER A 236 20.05 0.40 -5.71
CA SER A 236 21.37 0.38 -5.10
C SER A 236 21.44 -0.37 -3.77
N HIS A 237 20.29 -0.78 -3.18
CA HIS A 237 20.19 -1.42 -1.87
C HIS A 237 19.91 -2.92 -1.95
N GLN A 238 20.38 -3.66 -0.96
CA GLN A 238 20.21 -5.12 -0.88
C GLN A 238 18.91 -5.50 -0.18
N ILE A 239 18.61 -4.84 0.94
CA ILE A 239 17.49 -5.17 1.83
C ILE A 239 16.66 -3.91 2.06
N MET A 240 15.35 -4.00 1.81
CA MET A 240 14.39 -3.00 2.27
C MET A 240 13.77 -3.46 3.58
N VAL A 241 13.79 -2.58 4.59
CA VAL A 241 13.16 -2.86 5.88
C VAL A 241 11.88 -2.06 6.03
N VAL A 242 10.78 -2.75 6.35
CA VAL A 242 9.44 -2.17 6.57
C VAL A 242 8.98 -2.54 7.99
N PRO A 243 9.50 -1.88 9.03
CA PRO A 243 9.33 -2.28 10.43
C PRO A 243 8.08 -1.67 11.06
N SER A 244 6.96 -1.63 10.33
CA SER A 244 5.73 -0.99 10.78
C SER A 244 5.26 -1.55 12.11
N ILE A 245 5.01 -0.65 13.08
CA ILE A 245 4.43 -1.00 14.39
C ILE A 245 2.93 -1.26 14.23
N TRP A 246 2.29 -0.47 13.38
CA TRP A 246 0.89 -0.60 13.02
C TRP A 246 0.69 -1.71 11.98
N ASP A 247 -0.41 -2.45 12.11
CA ASP A 247 -0.80 -3.45 11.11
C ASP A 247 -1.07 -2.78 9.76
N GLU A 248 -0.17 -2.97 8.81
CA GLU A 248 -0.37 -2.43 7.46
C GLU A 248 -1.59 -3.09 6.81
N PRO A 249 -2.49 -2.33 6.17
CA PRO A 249 -3.58 -2.93 5.40
C PRO A 249 -3.09 -3.86 4.28
N PHE A 250 -1.97 -3.48 3.63
CA PHE A 250 -1.30 -4.31 2.62
C PHE A 250 0.22 -4.07 2.60
N GLY A 251 0.67 -2.83 2.30
CA GLY A 251 2.10 -2.50 2.24
C GLY A 251 2.66 -2.49 0.82
N ILE A 252 2.11 -1.67 -0.08
CA ILE A 252 2.56 -1.54 -1.49
C ILE A 252 4.07 -1.27 -1.58
N VAL A 253 4.63 -0.54 -0.62
CA VAL A 253 6.07 -0.24 -0.55
C VAL A 253 6.94 -1.49 -0.60
N ALA A 254 6.46 -2.63 -0.08
CA ALA A 254 7.18 -3.90 -0.17
C ALA A 254 7.30 -4.38 -1.62
N LEU A 255 6.21 -4.28 -2.41
CA LEU A 255 6.24 -4.62 -3.83
C LEU A 255 7.16 -3.68 -4.62
N GLU A 256 7.17 -2.39 -4.30
CA GLU A 256 8.07 -1.40 -4.90
C GLU A 256 9.55 -1.75 -4.66
N GLY A 257 9.88 -2.16 -3.43
CA GLY A 257 11.22 -2.65 -3.09
C GLY A 257 11.59 -3.94 -3.81
N ILE A 258 10.68 -4.93 -3.85
CA ILE A 258 10.89 -6.19 -4.56
C ILE A 258 11.08 -5.93 -6.06
N ALA A 259 10.29 -5.06 -6.66
CA ALA A 259 10.39 -4.70 -8.08
C ALA A 259 11.74 -4.03 -8.42
N CYS A 260 12.33 -3.31 -7.46
CA CYS A 260 13.67 -2.76 -7.58
C CYS A 260 14.78 -3.76 -7.14
N GLY A 261 14.47 -5.04 -6.90
CA GLY A 261 15.41 -6.11 -6.57
C GLY A 261 15.88 -6.14 -5.10
N CYS A 262 15.25 -5.39 -4.18
CA CYS A 262 15.48 -5.53 -2.75
C CYS A 262 14.84 -6.84 -2.22
N VAL A 263 15.50 -7.47 -1.25
CA VAL A 263 14.85 -8.45 -0.39
C VAL A 263 14.14 -7.69 0.74
N VAL A 264 12.88 -8.02 1.01
CA VAL A 264 12.11 -7.26 2.01
C VAL A 264 12.12 -7.96 3.36
N VAL A 265 12.45 -7.20 4.41
CA VAL A 265 12.29 -7.59 5.81
C VAL A 265 11.19 -6.72 6.40
N GLY A 266 10.06 -7.31 6.75
CA GLY A 266 8.90 -6.55 7.22
C GLY A 266 8.25 -7.13 8.47
N SER A 267 7.50 -6.28 9.18
CA SER A 267 6.66 -6.76 10.29
C SER A 267 5.55 -7.68 9.75
N GLU A 268 5.14 -8.67 10.54
CA GLU A 268 4.15 -9.67 10.11
C GLU A 268 2.69 -9.23 10.28
N GLY A 269 2.47 -8.10 10.98
CA GLY A 269 1.14 -7.59 11.26
C GLY A 269 0.41 -7.10 10.01
N GLY A 270 -0.88 -7.40 9.97
CA GLY A 270 -1.74 -6.97 8.88
C GLY A 270 -1.48 -7.69 7.55
N GLY A 271 -1.49 -6.94 6.46
CA GLY A 271 -1.35 -7.44 5.09
C GLY A 271 0.07 -7.38 4.53
N LEU A 272 1.05 -6.92 5.30
CA LEU A 272 2.43 -6.79 4.80
C LEU A 272 3.03 -8.15 4.43
N ARG A 273 2.66 -9.21 5.17
CA ARG A 273 3.03 -10.59 4.83
C ARG A 273 2.56 -10.99 3.43
N ASP A 274 1.33 -10.59 3.05
CA ASP A 274 0.79 -10.88 1.71
C ASP A 274 1.57 -10.13 0.63
N ALA A 275 1.96 -8.88 0.88
CA ALA A 275 2.74 -8.07 -0.04
C ALA A 275 4.18 -8.58 -0.21
N ILE A 276 4.83 -9.03 0.86
CA ILE A 276 6.18 -9.58 0.82
C ILE A 276 6.19 -10.96 0.12
N GLY A 277 5.20 -11.80 0.42
CA GLY A 277 5.12 -13.16 -0.12
C GLY A 277 6.42 -13.95 0.06
N PRO A 278 6.88 -14.67 -0.98
CA PRO A 278 8.10 -15.46 -0.91
C PRO A 278 9.39 -14.65 -1.11
N CYS A 279 9.32 -13.33 -1.28
CA CYS A 279 10.45 -12.47 -1.67
C CYS A 279 11.18 -11.82 -0.47
N GLY A 280 10.92 -12.32 0.74
CA GLY A 280 11.54 -11.77 1.95
C GLY A 280 11.15 -12.52 3.21
N VAL A 281 11.35 -11.87 4.35
CA VAL A 281 11.14 -12.45 5.68
C VAL A 281 10.29 -11.51 6.53
N THR A 282 9.41 -12.06 7.37
CA THR A 282 8.62 -11.30 8.33
C THR A 282 9.07 -11.56 9.76
N PHE A 283 8.84 -10.59 10.64
CA PHE A 283 9.11 -10.66 12.08
C PHE A 283 7.94 -10.09 12.88
N PRO A 284 7.74 -10.48 14.17
CA PRO A 284 6.68 -9.96 15.01
C PRO A 284 6.75 -8.44 15.14
N ASN A 285 5.61 -7.74 15.09
CA ASN A 285 5.57 -6.29 15.20
C ASN A 285 6.30 -5.81 16.46
N ALA A 286 7.12 -4.78 16.31
CA ALA A 286 7.93 -4.17 17.36
C ALA A 286 9.02 -5.07 17.99
N ASP A 287 9.26 -6.26 17.47
CA ASP A 287 10.33 -7.14 17.95
C ASP A 287 11.69 -6.77 17.35
N VAL A 288 12.42 -5.89 18.03
CA VAL A 288 13.75 -5.41 17.60
C VAL A 288 14.79 -6.54 17.62
N GLU A 289 14.65 -7.52 18.53
CA GLU A 289 15.61 -8.64 18.60
C GLU A 289 15.50 -9.52 17.35
N GLN A 290 14.28 -9.89 16.97
CA GLN A 290 14.05 -10.68 15.75
C GLN A 290 14.45 -9.89 14.51
N LEU A 291 14.14 -8.60 14.43
CA LEU A 291 14.58 -7.74 13.34
C LEU A 291 16.11 -7.74 13.22
N THR A 292 16.82 -7.57 14.35
CA THR A 292 18.29 -7.57 14.40
C THR A 292 18.84 -8.91 13.92
N HIS A 293 18.28 -10.02 14.41
CA HIS A 293 18.70 -11.36 14.03
C HIS A 293 18.53 -11.64 12.54
N ILE A 294 17.37 -11.28 11.97
CA ILE A 294 17.09 -11.46 10.53
C ILE A 294 18.06 -10.64 9.67
N ILE A 295 18.29 -9.37 10.03
CA ILE A 295 19.23 -8.52 9.26
C ILE A 295 20.65 -9.10 9.35
N PHE A 296 21.09 -9.53 10.54
CA PHE A 296 22.38 -10.18 10.72
C PHE A 296 22.52 -11.43 9.85
N ASP A 297 21.53 -12.30 9.89
CA ASP A 297 21.52 -13.56 9.12
C ASP A 297 21.58 -13.30 7.61
N LEU A 298 20.78 -12.36 7.10
CA LEU A 298 20.75 -12.05 5.66
C LEU A 298 22.04 -11.38 5.16
N LEU A 299 22.65 -10.52 5.97
CA LEU A 299 23.92 -9.88 5.60
C LEU A 299 25.12 -10.82 5.74
N SER A 300 25.04 -11.82 6.62
CA SER A 300 26.07 -12.86 6.79
C SER A 300 25.97 -13.97 5.73
N HIS A 301 24.82 -14.14 5.09
CA HIS A 301 24.54 -15.21 4.13
C HIS A 301 23.96 -14.64 2.82
N PRO A 302 24.77 -14.02 1.94
CA PRO A 302 24.31 -13.37 0.71
C PRO A 302 23.57 -14.31 -0.25
N GLU A 303 23.80 -15.61 -0.20
CA GLU A 303 23.08 -16.63 -0.99
C GLU A 303 21.57 -16.65 -0.67
N LYS A 304 21.18 -16.33 0.56
CA LYS A 304 19.76 -16.21 0.94
C LYS A 304 19.08 -15.05 0.22
N LEU A 305 19.78 -13.92 0.06
CA LEU A 305 19.27 -12.78 -0.71
C LEU A 305 18.99 -13.16 -2.16
N THR A 306 19.90 -13.93 -2.78
CA THR A 306 19.71 -14.44 -4.14
C THR A 306 18.48 -15.34 -4.23
N ALA A 307 18.34 -16.30 -3.31
CA ALA A 307 17.19 -17.21 -3.26
C ALA A 307 15.82 -16.49 -3.09
N TYR A 308 15.77 -15.36 -2.40
CA TYR A 308 14.56 -14.53 -2.30
C TYR A 308 14.29 -13.77 -3.59
N ARG A 309 15.31 -13.19 -4.23
CA ARG A 309 15.18 -12.44 -5.50
C ARG A 309 14.70 -13.31 -6.65
N GLU A 310 15.13 -14.55 -6.74
CA GLU A 310 14.69 -15.50 -7.78
C GLU A 310 13.17 -15.68 -7.82
N LYS A 311 12.49 -15.50 -6.69
CA LYS A 311 11.02 -15.62 -6.56
C LYS A 311 10.27 -14.35 -6.98
N ALA A 312 10.98 -13.22 -7.10
CA ALA A 312 10.36 -11.91 -7.33
C ALA A 312 9.54 -11.86 -8.62
N ARG A 313 10.07 -12.41 -9.73
CA ARG A 313 9.39 -12.39 -11.02
C ARG A 313 8.00 -13.01 -10.99
N VAL A 314 7.86 -14.18 -10.38
CA VAL A 314 6.58 -14.89 -10.27
C VAL A 314 5.62 -14.15 -9.34
N HIS A 315 6.12 -13.68 -8.20
CA HIS A 315 5.33 -12.94 -7.23
C HIS A 315 4.80 -11.61 -7.82
N LEU A 316 5.67 -10.82 -8.45
CA LEU A 316 5.31 -9.54 -9.05
C LEU A 316 4.33 -9.66 -10.22
N ALA A 317 4.39 -10.76 -10.99
CA ALA A 317 3.48 -10.99 -12.11
C ALA A 317 2.00 -11.02 -11.66
N CYS A 318 1.72 -11.47 -10.43
CA CYS A 318 0.37 -11.47 -9.84
C CYS A 318 -0.05 -10.09 -9.30
N HIS A 319 0.88 -9.13 -9.22
CA HIS A 319 0.65 -7.81 -8.63
C HIS A 319 0.79 -6.66 -9.66
N THR A 320 0.80 -6.97 -10.96
CA THR A 320 0.77 -5.93 -12.00
C THR A 320 -0.58 -5.22 -12.00
N THR A 321 -0.62 -3.98 -12.51
CA THR A 321 -1.88 -3.20 -12.59
C THR A 321 -2.92 -3.94 -13.41
N LYS A 322 -2.51 -4.56 -14.52
CA LYS A 322 -3.38 -5.35 -15.39
C LYS A 322 -3.93 -6.61 -14.70
N ALA A 323 -3.07 -7.37 -14.00
CA ALA A 323 -3.50 -8.59 -13.31
C ALA A 323 -4.51 -8.30 -12.20
N ILE A 324 -4.24 -7.28 -11.40
CA ILE A 324 -5.14 -6.87 -10.32
C ILE A 324 -6.48 -6.35 -10.87
N ALA A 325 -6.45 -5.46 -11.87
CA ALA A 325 -7.68 -4.95 -12.48
C ALA A 325 -8.50 -6.08 -13.13
N GLY A 326 -7.85 -7.06 -13.76
CA GLY A 326 -8.53 -8.25 -14.30
C GLY A 326 -9.25 -9.04 -13.21
N ALA A 327 -8.61 -9.30 -12.07
CA ALA A 327 -9.22 -9.98 -10.94
C ALA A 327 -10.42 -9.20 -10.36
N TYR A 328 -10.35 -7.87 -10.32
CA TYR A 328 -11.50 -7.03 -9.97
C TYR A 328 -12.64 -7.19 -10.98
N LEU A 329 -12.35 -7.11 -12.29
CA LEU A 329 -13.36 -7.23 -13.34
C LEU A 329 -14.06 -8.58 -13.31
N GLU A 330 -13.36 -9.68 -13.07
CA GLU A 330 -13.97 -11.00 -12.88
C GLU A 330 -15.03 -11.01 -11.74
N VAL A 331 -14.78 -10.29 -10.66
CA VAL A 331 -15.76 -10.14 -9.56
C VAL A 331 -16.94 -9.27 -10.02
N LEU A 332 -16.66 -8.16 -10.74
CA LEU A 332 -17.70 -7.25 -11.21
C LEU A 332 -18.63 -7.91 -12.25
N GLU A 333 -18.08 -8.68 -13.17
CA GLU A 333 -18.83 -9.37 -14.24
C GLU A 333 -19.84 -10.41 -13.71
N ARG A 334 -19.55 -11.01 -12.56
CA ARG A 334 -20.48 -11.97 -11.92
C ARG A 334 -21.72 -11.31 -11.29
N LEU A 335 -21.78 -9.98 -11.25
CA LEU A 335 -22.86 -9.23 -10.60
C LEU A 335 -23.89 -8.69 -11.61
N ILE A 336 -23.63 -8.85 -12.88
CA ILE A 336 -24.44 -8.39 -14.01
C ILE A 336 -24.90 -9.60 -14.81
#